data_7a23928fbae1b2cf26ff5656cc307a2a
#
_entry.id   7a23928fbae1b2cf26ff5656cc307a2a
#
_cell.length_a   1.000
_cell.length_b   1.000
_cell.length_c   1.000
_cell.angle_alpha   90.00
_cell.angle_beta   90.00
_cell.angle_gamma   90.00
#
_symmetry.space_group_name_H-M   'P 1'
#
loop_
_entity.id
_entity.type
_entity.pdbx_description
1 polymer ?
#
loop_
_entity_poly.entity_id
_entity_poly.type
_entity_poly.pdbx_seq_one_letter_code
_entity_poly.pdbx_strand_id
1 'polypeptide(L)'
;MKRAATFLLAMLLSMAAHAAEYMEKTPFQLSRAFSPGVITSGGTIVWVAGQTATQDSQGNNIANNFEAQVKQVFAQVDGVLKRAGGSLDNVVTMTVFIKESRYGDKFVEMRKDAFKDG
;
A
#
# COMPACT_ATOMS: atom_id res chain seq x y z
N MET A 1 -5.56 -59.10 -18.06
CA MET A 1 -6.21 -57.95 -17.45
C MET A 1 -5.20 -56.82 -17.39
N LYS A 2 -5.32 -55.85 -18.30
CA LYS A 2 -4.42 -54.68 -18.36
C LYS A 2 -5.05 -53.54 -17.60
N ARG A 3 -4.44 -53.15 -16.46
CA ARG A 3 -4.86 -51.97 -15.72
C ARG A 3 -4.17 -50.74 -16.36
N ALA A 4 -4.96 -49.94 -17.05
CA ALA A 4 -4.53 -48.66 -17.54
C ALA A 4 -4.46 -47.70 -16.36
N ALA A 5 -3.24 -47.25 -16.01
CA ALA A 5 -3.01 -46.18 -15.06
C ALA A 5 -3.22 -44.86 -15.80
N THR A 6 -4.30 -44.18 -15.53
CA THR A 6 -4.58 -42.85 -16.04
C THR A 6 -3.79 -41.85 -15.17
N PHE A 7 -2.68 -41.36 -15.68
CA PHE A 7 -1.96 -40.21 -15.08
C PHE A 7 -2.75 -38.94 -15.33
N LEU A 8 -3.42 -38.46 -14.30
CA LEU A 8 -4.05 -37.15 -14.29
C LEU A 8 -2.93 -36.12 -14.02
N LEU A 9 -2.37 -35.56 -15.09
CA LEU A 9 -1.42 -34.45 -14.99
C LEU A 9 -2.19 -33.20 -14.59
N ALA A 10 -2.24 -32.93 -13.29
CA ALA A 10 -2.76 -31.66 -12.78
C ALA A 10 -1.80 -30.54 -13.22
N MET A 11 -2.20 -29.83 -14.24
CA MET A 11 -1.54 -28.60 -14.69
C MET A 11 -1.82 -27.52 -13.63
N LEU A 12 -0.93 -27.39 -12.66
CA LEU A 12 -0.87 -26.24 -11.76
C LEU A 12 -0.49 -25.03 -12.62
N LEU A 13 -1.51 -24.30 -13.11
CA LEU A 13 -1.30 -22.93 -13.55
C LEU A 13 -0.88 -22.14 -12.31
N SER A 14 0.43 -21.97 -12.11
CA SER A 14 0.94 -20.96 -11.23
C SER A 14 0.51 -19.62 -11.82
N MET A 15 -0.55 -19.02 -11.27
CA MET A 15 -0.83 -17.61 -11.49
C MET A 15 0.35 -16.87 -10.86
N ALA A 16 1.31 -16.48 -11.70
CA ALA A 16 2.36 -15.57 -11.27
C ALA A 16 1.64 -14.31 -10.78
N ALA A 17 1.63 -14.13 -9.46
CA ALA A 17 1.22 -12.86 -8.89
C ALA A 17 2.22 -11.83 -9.43
N HIS A 18 1.76 -10.99 -10.35
CA HIS A 18 2.60 -9.92 -10.88
C HIS A 18 2.78 -8.90 -9.75
N ALA A 19 3.90 -9.00 -9.06
CA ALA A 19 4.32 -8.01 -8.09
C ALA A 19 4.63 -6.69 -8.80
N ALA A 20 4.38 -5.57 -8.15
CA ALA A 20 4.84 -4.27 -8.62
C ALA A 20 6.37 -4.25 -8.63
N GLU A 21 6.95 -3.79 -9.73
CA GLU A 21 8.41 -3.62 -9.87
C GLU A 21 8.75 -2.16 -9.62
N TYR A 22 9.45 -1.91 -8.51
CA TYR A 22 9.92 -0.57 -8.15
C TYR A 22 11.24 -0.29 -8.87
N MET A 23 11.32 0.82 -9.59
CA MET A 23 12.53 1.25 -10.26
C MET A 23 13.65 1.53 -9.26
N GLU A 24 14.91 1.37 -9.70
CA GLU A 24 16.09 1.62 -8.88
C GLU A 24 16.08 3.03 -8.27
N LYS A 25 16.40 3.12 -7.00
CA LYS A 25 16.33 4.34 -6.20
C LYS A 25 17.70 4.95 -6.00
N THR A 26 17.82 6.23 -6.23
CA THR A 26 18.97 7.02 -5.81
C THR A 26 19.03 7.16 -4.29
N PRO A 27 20.19 7.54 -3.70
CA PRO A 27 20.28 7.81 -2.25
C PRO A 27 19.26 8.85 -1.75
N PHE A 28 18.94 9.84 -2.58
CA PHE A 28 17.92 10.84 -2.24
C PHE A 28 16.54 10.19 -2.12
N GLN A 29 16.14 9.35 -3.07
CA GLN A 29 14.85 8.67 -3.07
C GLN A 29 14.72 7.69 -1.90
N LEU A 30 15.80 6.94 -1.59
CA LEU A 30 15.87 6.08 -0.40
C LEU A 30 15.66 6.89 0.89
N SER A 31 16.30 8.05 1.00
CA SER A 31 16.16 8.92 2.18
C SER A 31 14.76 9.48 2.36
N ARG A 32 13.96 9.55 1.30
CA ARG A 32 12.59 10.11 1.28
C ARG A 32 11.49 9.06 1.16
N ALA A 33 11.84 7.78 1.10
CA ALA A 33 10.93 6.64 0.96
C ALA A 33 9.97 6.76 -0.26
N PHE A 34 10.54 6.89 -1.47
CA PHE A 34 9.78 6.81 -2.70
C PHE A 34 10.62 6.24 -3.85
N SER A 35 9.97 5.69 -4.85
CA SER A 35 10.59 5.25 -6.11
C SER A 35 10.38 6.29 -7.21
N PRO A 36 11.30 6.42 -8.17
CA PRO A 36 11.09 7.30 -9.33
C PRO A 36 9.93 6.85 -10.20
N GLY A 37 9.61 5.56 -10.16
CA GLY A 37 8.49 4.96 -10.86
C GLY A 37 8.25 3.54 -10.39
N VAL A 38 7.06 3.03 -10.68
CA VAL A 38 6.65 1.64 -10.40
C VAL A 38 6.01 1.07 -11.65
N ILE A 39 6.48 -0.10 -12.08
CA ILE A 39 5.90 -0.83 -13.20
C ILE A 39 4.93 -1.86 -12.63
N THR A 40 3.69 -1.82 -13.10
CA THR A 40 2.67 -2.80 -12.72
C THR A 40 2.14 -3.50 -13.96
N SER A 41 1.82 -4.78 -13.84
CA SER A 41 1.21 -5.55 -14.91
C SER A 41 0.20 -6.55 -14.34
N GLY A 42 -0.91 -6.74 -15.05
CA GLY A 42 -1.98 -7.65 -14.62
C GLY A 42 -2.68 -7.19 -13.32
N GLY A 43 -3.42 -8.10 -12.71
CA GLY A 43 -4.11 -7.85 -11.45
C GLY A 43 -5.30 -6.88 -11.53
N THR A 44 -5.75 -6.43 -10.38
CA THR A 44 -6.87 -5.49 -10.25
C THR A 44 -6.38 -4.17 -9.68
N ILE A 45 -6.77 -3.07 -10.31
CA ILE A 45 -6.48 -1.72 -9.77
C ILE A 45 -7.61 -1.34 -8.81
N VAL A 46 -7.25 -0.91 -7.60
CA VAL A 46 -8.18 -0.41 -6.60
C VAL A 46 -7.99 1.10 -6.44
N TRP A 47 -9.01 1.87 -6.79
CA TRP A 47 -9.05 3.31 -6.57
C TRP A 47 -9.66 3.59 -5.20
N VAL A 48 -8.85 4.06 -4.26
CA VAL A 48 -9.29 4.40 -2.90
C VAL A 48 -9.75 5.85 -2.87
N ALA A 49 -10.96 6.06 -2.35
CA ALA A 49 -11.48 7.41 -2.12
C ALA A 49 -10.63 8.15 -1.07
N GLY A 50 -10.65 9.48 -1.10
CA GLY A 50 -9.93 10.30 -0.12
C GLY A 50 -10.31 9.94 1.31
N GLN A 51 -9.31 9.78 2.17
CA GLN A 51 -9.47 9.48 3.59
C GLN A 51 -9.02 10.67 4.44
N THR A 52 -9.81 11.02 5.42
CA THR A 52 -9.50 12.06 6.42
C THR A 52 -9.89 11.56 7.80
N ALA A 53 -9.30 12.10 8.86
CA ALA A 53 -9.62 11.71 10.21
C ALA A 53 -9.66 12.91 11.17
N THR A 54 -10.74 13.06 11.88
CA THR A 54 -10.90 13.98 13.02
C THR A 54 -11.12 13.23 14.33
N GLN A 55 -11.33 11.90 14.23
CA GLN A 55 -11.47 10.99 15.36
C GLN A 55 -10.64 9.73 15.08
N ASP A 56 -10.11 9.13 16.14
CA ASP A 56 -9.47 7.82 16.06
C ASP A 56 -10.50 6.67 16.06
N SER A 57 -10.02 5.43 16.00
CA SER A 57 -10.87 4.23 16.01
C SER A 57 -11.67 4.04 17.32
N GLN A 58 -11.33 4.75 18.39
CA GLN A 58 -12.01 4.73 19.69
C GLN A 58 -12.96 5.91 19.87
N GLY A 59 -13.07 6.81 18.87
CA GLY A 59 -13.92 7.98 18.90
C GLY A 59 -13.28 9.20 19.60
N ASN A 60 -12.01 9.15 19.95
CA ASN A 60 -11.32 10.29 20.54
C ASN A 60 -11.07 11.36 19.46
N ASN A 61 -11.26 12.63 19.85
CA ASN A 61 -10.97 13.73 18.95
C ASN A 61 -9.46 13.87 18.71
N ILE A 62 -9.04 13.76 17.46
CA ILE A 62 -7.65 13.92 17.00
C ILE A 62 -7.48 15.13 16.06
N ALA A 63 -8.49 16.02 15.98
CA ALA A 63 -8.35 17.28 15.26
C ALA A 63 -7.14 18.04 15.80
N ASN A 64 -6.33 18.63 14.91
CA ASN A 64 -5.08 19.32 15.24
C ASN A 64 -3.93 18.44 15.79
N ASN A 65 -4.10 17.13 15.85
CA ASN A 65 -3.02 16.18 16.14
C ASN A 65 -2.57 15.51 14.84
N PHE A 66 -1.57 16.10 14.18
CA PHE A 66 -1.11 15.65 12.87
C PHE A 66 -0.70 14.18 12.85
N GLU A 67 0.10 13.73 13.83
CA GLU A 67 0.59 12.35 13.87
C GLU A 67 -0.54 11.35 14.07
N ALA A 68 -1.47 11.65 14.97
CA ALA A 68 -2.65 10.80 15.17
C ALA A 68 -3.53 10.74 13.91
N GLN A 69 -3.70 11.85 13.22
CA GLN A 69 -4.44 11.90 11.97
C GLN A 69 -3.79 11.07 10.86
N VAL A 70 -2.47 11.16 10.68
CA VAL A 70 -1.73 10.35 9.69
C VAL A 70 -1.88 8.86 9.99
N LYS A 71 -1.70 8.44 11.24
CA LYS A 71 -1.87 7.03 11.65
C LYS A 71 -3.28 6.54 11.36
N GLN A 72 -4.29 7.32 11.71
CA GLN A 72 -5.68 6.95 11.52
C GLN A 72 -6.03 6.87 10.03
N VAL A 73 -5.55 7.80 9.20
CA VAL A 73 -5.76 7.78 7.75
C VAL A 73 -5.12 6.55 7.11
N PHE A 74 -3.88 6.19 7.48
CA PHE A 74 -3.26 4.96 6.98
C PHE A 74 -4.04 3.71 7.40
N ALA A 75 -4.54 3.65 8.63
CA ALA A 75 -5.39 2.55 9.07
C ALA A 75 -6.70 2.46 8.27
N GLN A 76 -7.31 3.58 7.92
CA GLN A 76 -8.52 3.63 7.08
C GLN A 76 -8.21 3.15 5.65
N VAL A 77 -7.13 3.62 5.03
CA VAL A 77 -6.68 3.17 3.70
C VAL A 77 -6.43 1.67 3.71
N ASP A 78 -5.68 1.15 4.71
CA ASP A 78 -5.42 -0.28 4.85
C ASP A 78 -6.71 -1.09 4.99
N GLY A 79 -7.67 -0.59 5.77
CA GLY A 79 -8.98 -1.21 5.93
C GLY A 79 -9.77 -1.31 4.62
N VAL A 80 -9.71 -0.28 3.77
CA VAL A 80 -10.34 -0.32 2.43
C VAL A 80 -9.63 -1.34 1.54
N LEU A 81 -8.29 -1.34 1.52
CA LEU A 81 -7.50 -2.26 0.71
C LEU A 81 -7.70 -3.72 1.13
N LYS A 82 -7.77 -4.00 2.43
CA LYS A 82 -8.08 -5.35 2.96
C LYS A 82 -9.42 -5.88 2.47
N ARG A 83 -10.42 -5.03 2.34
CA ARG A 83 -11.72 -5.43 1.76
C ARG A 83 -11.61 -5.82 0.29
N ALA A 84 -10.62 -5.31 -0.42
CA ALA A 84 -10.32 -5.66 -1.81
C ALA A 84 -9.29 -6.79 -1.94
N GLY A 85 -8.87 -7.41 -0.83
CA GLY A 85 -7.88 -8.50 -0.81
C GLY A 85 -6.42 -8.04 -0.82
N GLY A 86 -6.17 -6.76 -0.59
CA GLY A 86 -4.82 -6.16 -0.54
C GLY A 86 -4.45 -5.60 0.83
N SER A 87 -3.42 -4.77 0.86
CA SER A 87 -2.94 -4.06 2.04
C SER A 87 -2.19 -2.79 1.63
N LEU A 88 -1.65 -2.04 2.60
CA LEU A 88 -0.76 -0.91 2.34
C LEU A 88 0.46 -1.29 1.49
N ASP A 89 0.95 -2.53 1.59
CA ASP A 89 2.09 -3.01 0.79
C ASP A 89 1.80 -3.04 -0.72
N ASN A 90 0.53 -2.98 -1.11
CA ASN A 90 0.12 -2.93 -2.51
C ASN A 90 -0.05 -1.50 -3.06
N VAL A 91 0.15 -0.47 -2.23
CA VAL A 91 0.04 0.92 -2.67
C VAL A 91 1.25 1.30 -3.52
N VAL A 92 1.00 1.71 -4.75
CA VAL A 92 2.05 2.12 -5.70
C VAL A 92 2.09 3.63 -5.91
N THR A 93 1.02 4.34 -5.56
CA THR A 93 0.96 5.80 -5.64
C THR A 93 -0.03 6.34 -4.63
N MET A 94 0.22 7.54 -4.13
CA MET A 94 -0.73 8.29 -3.31
C MET A 94 -0.56 9.78 -3.54
N THR A 95 -1.66 10.51 -3.37
CA THR A 95 -1.63 11.97 -3.28
C THR A 95 -1.99 12.37 -1.85
N VAL A 96 -1.19 13.26 -1.26
CA VAL A 96 -1.36 13.68 0.13
C VAL A 96 -1.54 15.19 0.17
N PHE A 97 -2.64 15.63 0.78
CA PHE A 97 -2.92 17.04 1.03
C PHE A 97 -2.67 17.35 2.51
N ILE A 98 -1.74 18.25 2.78
CA ILE A 98 -1.37 18.67 4.13
C ILE A 98 -1.69 20.17 4.25
N LYS A 99 -2.46 20.53 5.27
CA LYS A 99 -2.87 21.93 5.49
C LYS A 99 -1.68 22.85 5.75
N GLU A 100 -0.70 22.38 6.54
CA GLU A 100 0.45 23.17 6.95
C GLU A 100 1.74 22.53 6.43
N SER A 101 2.45 23.22 5.57
CA SER A 101 3.66 22.73 4.90
C SER A 101 4.77 22.28 5.89
N ARG A 102 4.80 22.84 7.10
CA ARG A 102 5.76 22.46 8.15
C ARG A 102 5.70 20.96 8.52
N TYR A 103 4.60 20.29 8.26
CA TYR A 103 4.45 18.86 8.54
C TYR A 103 4.95 17.95 7.41
N GLY A 104 5.46 18.49 6.32
CA GLY A 104 5.90 17.69 5.17
C GLY A 104 6.99 16.67 5.52
N ASP A 105 8.04 17.09 6.23
CA ASP A 105 9.12 16.19 6.63
C ASP A 105 8.64 15.14 7.66
N LYS A 106 7.80 15.55 8.60
CA LYS A 106 7.19 14.63 9.56
C LYS A 106 6.34 13.56 8.87
N PHE A 107 5.57 13.94 7.85
CA PHE A 107 4.83 12.99 7.04
C PHE A 107 5.75 11.99 6.34
N VAL A 108 6.88 12.44 5.78
CA VAL A 108 7.86 11.56 5.14
C VAL A 108 8.44 10.54 6.13
N GLU A 109 8.74 10.95 7.36
CA GLU A 109 9.19 10.02 8.42
C GLU A 109 8.13 8.96 8.72
N MET A 110 6.89 9.39 8.94
CA MET A 110 5.79 8.48 9.26
C MET A 110 5.46 7.53 8.09
N ARG A 111 5.60 8.01 6.86
CA ARG A 111 5.42 7.17 5.66
C ARG A 111 6.43 6.03 5.59
N LYS A 112 7.69 6.24 5.98
CA LYS A 112 8.72 5.20 6.01
C LYS A 112 8.33 4.02 6.89
N ASP A 113 7.63 4.28 7.99
CA ASP A 113 7.16 3.24 8.90
C ASP A 113 5.98 2.44 8.31
N ALA A 114 5.16 3.08 7.49
CA ALA A 114 3.96 2.48 6.91
C ALA A 114 4.24 1.72 5.60
N PHE A 115 5.21 2.18 4.80
CA PHE A 115 5.53 1.62 3.47
C PHE A 115 7.00 1.21 3.41
N LYS A 116 7.25 -0.08 3.59
CA LYS A 116 8.60 -0.65 3.69
C LYS A 116 9.37 -0.64 2.37
N ASP A 117 8.68 -0.79 1.25
CA ASP A 117 9.27 -0.92 -0.08
C ASP A 117 9.03 0.32 -0.99
N GLY A 118 8.29 1.30 -0.50
CA GLY A 118 7.80 2.46 -1.24
C GLY A 118 8.80 3.51 -1.66
#